data_498af18419b5f8b28fe82dcb1e9a869d
#
_entry.id   498af18419b5f8b28fe82dcb1e9a869d
#
_cell.length_a   1.000
_cell.length_b   1.000
_cell.length_c   1.000
_cell.angle_alpha   90.00
_cell.angle_beta   90.00
_cell.angle_gamma   90.00
#
_symmetry.space_group_name_H-M   'P 1'
#
loop_
_entity.id
_entity.type
_entity.pdbx_description
1 polymer ?
#
loop_
_entity_poly.entity_id
_entity_poly.type
_entity_poly.pdbx_seq_one_letter_code
_entity_poly.pdbx_strand_id
1 'polypeptide(L)'
;FLYAYGAYGIAIPPGFNTNRISLLDRGWACAIAHVRGGDDMGHGWFLDGKLEKRANTFNDFVDAARGLCAAGFSRPGRIAINGGSAGGELMGAVANMAPEMWGAVVADVPFVDVLATMLDDTLPLTPGEWPEWGNPITDRAAFDLIRGYSPYDNVVAQDYPPMLITGGLTDPRVTYW
;
A
#
# COMPACT_ATOMS: atom_id res chain seq x y z
N PHE A 1 12.77 8.25 -3.69
CA PHE A 1 11.49 8.24 -3.01
C PHE A 1 10.40 7.77 -3.96
N LEU A 2 9.63 6.75 -3.57
CA LEU A 2 8.54 6.20 -4.37
C LEU A 2 7.25 6.23 -3.55
N TYR A 3 6.17 6.73 -4.14
CA TYR A 3 4.86 6.87 -3.55
C TYR A 3 3.80 6.15 -4.37
N ALA A 4 2.82 5.53 -3.72
CA ALA A 4 1.57 5.09 -4.33
C ALA A 4 0.42 5.08 -3.32
N TYR A 5 -0.80 4.95 -3.82
CA TYR A 5 -2.01 4.70 -3.03
C TYR A 5 -2.67 3.37 -3.39
N GLY A 6 -3.14 3.23 -4.62
CA GLY A 6 -3.54 1.96 -5.23
C GLY A 6 -4.84 1.34 -4.72
N ALA A 7 -5.84 2.14 -4.36
CA ALA A 7 -7.15 1.65 -3.95
C ALA A 7 -8.27 2.63 -4.31
N TYR A 8 -9.51 2.15 -4.26
CA TYR A 8 -10.76 2.93 -4.44
C TYR A 8 -10.88 3.68 -5.77
N GLY A 9 -10.08 3.35 -6.76
CA GLY A 9 -10.04 4.11 -8.02
C GLY A 9 -9.51 5.53 -7.84
N ILE A 10 -8.72 5.80 -6.80
CA ILE A 10 -8.14 7.13 -6.58
C ILE A 10 -6.91 7.29 -7.47
N ALA A 11 -7.02 8.17 -8.48
CA ALA A 11 -5.89 8.58 -9.31
C ALA A 11 -4.99 9.57 -8.54
N ILE A 12 -3.68 9.37 -8.63
CA ILE A 12 -2.69 10.25 -8.00
C ILE A 12 -2.08 11.18 -9.05
N PRO A 13 -2.51 12.45 -9.11
CA PRO A 13 -2.03 13.35 -10.16
C PRO A 13 -0.54 13.65 -9.98
N PRO A 14 0.22 13.77 -11.08
CA PRO A 14 1.63 14.18 -11.07
C PRO A 14 1.75 15.68 -10.83
N GLY A 15 1.25 16.16 -9.69
CA GLY A 15 1.23 17.58 -9.34
C GLY A 15 2.50 18.04 -8.65
N PHE A 16 2.71 19.37 -8.69
CA PHE A 16 3.75 20.02 -7.90
C PHE A 16 3.47 19.86 -6.40
N ASN A 17 4.51 19.50 -5.65
CA ASN A 17 4.42 19.35 -4.19
C ASN A 17 5.65 19.95 -3.53
N THR A 18 5.46 21.00 -2.72
CA THR A 18 6.53 21.71 -2.03
C THR A 18 7.32 20.82 -1.08
N ASN A 19 6.70 19.79 -0.48
CA ASN A 19 7.39 18.89 0.43
C ASN A 19 8.45 18.04 -0.29
N ARG A 20 8.25 17.77 -1.59
CA ARG A 20 9.23 17.04 -2.40
C ARG A 20 10.48 17.85 -2.71
N ILE A 21 10.39 19.20 -2.72
CA ILE A 21 11.55 20.07 -2.95
C ILE A 21 12.65 19.77 -1.93
N SER A 22 12.30 19.60 -0.66
CA SER A 22 13.27 19.26 0.39
C SER A 22 14.03 17.96 0.13
N LEU A 23 13.42 16.98 -0.54
CA LEU A 23 14.08 15.75 -0.94
C LEU A 23 14.94 15.98 -2.19
N LEU A 24 14.44 16.70 -3.19
CA LEU A 24 15.16 17.01 -4.43
C LEU A 24 16.44 17.80 -4.14
N ASP A 25 16.39 18.81 -3.24
CA ASP A 25 17.55 19.58 -2.81
C ASP A 25 18.64 18.74 -2.14
N ARG A 26 18.27 17.58 -1.61
CA ARG A 26 19.18 16.59 -1.02
C ARG A 26 19.64 15.51 -2.00
N GLY A 27 19.33 15.66 -3.29
CA GLY A 27 19.73 14.73 -4.35
C GLY A 27 18.84 13.49 -4.49
N TRP A 28 17.64 13.50 -3.96
CA TRP A 28 16.68 12.42 -4.15
C TRP A 28 15.97 12.54 -5.50
N ALA A 29 15.69 11.41 -6.14
CA ALA A 29 14.65 11.33 -7.16
C ALA A 29 13.30 11.02 -6.50
N CYS A 30 12.22 11.63 -6.99
CA CYS A 30 10.85 11.39 -6.52
C CYS A 30 10.01 10.78 -7.65
N ALA A 31 9.34 9.68 -7.37
CA ALA A 31 8.46 9.01 -8.30
C ALA A 31 7.09 8.71 -7.66
N ILE A 32 6.06 8.65 -8.50
CA ILE A 32 4.73 8.16 -8.16
C ILE A 32 4.49 6.93 -9.02
N ALA A 33 4.11 5.81 -8.40
CA ALA A 33 3.69 4.62 -9.13
C ALA A 33 2.17 4.64 -9.29
N HIS A 34 1.70 4.67 -10.53
CA HIS A 34 0.29 4.56 -10.89
C HIS A 34 -0.09 3.08 -10.97
N VAL A 35 -0.22 2.45 -9.82
CA VAL A 35 -0.49 1.01 -9.70
C VAL A 35 -1.97 0.70 -9.91
N ARG A 36 -2.29 -0.54 -10.28
CA ARG A 36 -3.67 -1.01 -10.34
C ARG A 36 -4.35 -0.87 -8.98
N GLY A 37 -5.66 -0.61 -8.99
CA GLY A 37 -6.43 -0.18 -7.83
C GLY A 37 -6.66 1.33 -7.76
N GLY A 38 -5.78 2.14 -8.40
CA GLY A 38 -6.07 3.51 -8.80
C GLY A 38 -6.82 3.57 -10.13
N ASP A 39 -7.25 4.77 -10.54
CA ASP A 39 -7.94 5.02 -11.81
C ASP A 39 -7.05 5.81 -12.80
N ASP A 40 -5.74 5.83 -12.56
CA ASP A 40 -4.78 6.63 -13.33
C ASP A 40 -4.74 6.25 -14.82
N MET A 41 -5.01 4.97 -15.13
CA MET A 41 -5.07 4.44 -16.49
C MET A 41 -6.51 4.08 -16.91
N GLY A 42 -7.51 4.66 -16.25
CA GLY A 42 -8.92 4.44 -16.48
C GLY A 42 -9.56 3.36 -15.60
N HIS A 43 -10.89 3.27 -15.63
CA HIS A 43 -11.67 2.46 -14.70
C HIS A 43 -11.31 0.96 -14.70
N GLY A 44 -10.87 0.43 -15.84
CA GLY A 44 -10.37 -0.95 -15.92
C GLY A 44 -9.13 -1.19 -15.03
N TRP A 45 -8.28 -0.17 -14.89
CA TRP A 45 -7.10 -0.20 -14.03
C TRP A 45 -7.48 -0.35 -12.55
N PHE A 46 -8.52 0.36 -12.11
CA PHE A 46 -9.11 0.19 -10.79
C PHE A 46 -9.66 -1.23 -10.58
N LEU A 47 -10.51 -1.71 -11.51
CA LEU A 47 -11.11 -3.03 -11.38
C LEU A 47 -10.08 -4.18 -11.37
N ASP A 48 -8.92 -3.96 -11.98
CA ASP A 48 -7.82 -4.94 -12.00
C ASP A 48 -6.91 -4.88 -10.77
N GLY A 49 -7.23 -4.05 -9.76
CA GLY A 49 -6.46 -3.92 -8.52
C GLY A 49 -7.29 -4.08 -7.24
N LYS A 50 -8.52 -4.58 -7.31
CA LYS A 50 -9.40 -4.81 -6.15
C LYS A 50 -9.88 -6.25 -6.06
N LEU A 51 -10.46 -6.61 -4.91
CA LEU A 51 -10.99 -7.95 -4.64
C LEU A 51 -9.96 -9.04 -4.99
N GLU A 52 -10.35 -10.06 -5.76
CA GLU A 52 -9.48 -11.18 -6.16
C GLU A 52 -8.24 -10.75 -6.94
N LYS A 53 -8.21 -9.52 -7.43
CA LYS A 53 -7.07 -8.95 -8.17
C LYS A 53 -6.18 -8.03 -7.33
N ARG A 54 -6.42 -7.95 -6.02
CA ARG A 54 -5.68 -7.06 -5.11
C ARG A 54 -4.16 -7.22 -5.19
N ALA A 55 -3.67 -8.44 -5.37
CA ALA A 55 -2.25 -8.73 -5.51
C ALA A 55 -1.56 -7.99 -6.67
N ASN A 56 -2.32 -7.58 -7.70
CA ASN A 56 -1.78 -6.81 -8.81
C ASN A 56 -1.23 -5.46 -8.36
N THR A 57 -1.88 -4.80 -7.40
CA THR A 57 -1.41 -3.53 -6.83
C THR A 57 0.00 -3.65 -6.23
N PHE A 58 0.22 -4.72 -5.46
CA PHE A 58 1.51 -4.98 -4.80
C PHE A 58 2.60 -5.32 -5.82
N ASN A 59 2.27 -6.20 -6.77
CA ASN A 59 3.19 -6.59 -7.83
C ASN A 59 3.59 -5.38 -8.69
N ASP A 60 2.63 -4.55 -9.09
CA ASP A 60 2.89 -3.32 -9.86
C ASP A 60 3.86 -2.39 -9.14
N PHE A 61 3.71 -2.23 -7.81
CA PHE A 61 4.58 -1.35 -7.03
C PHE A 61 6.01 -1.89 -6.93
N VAL A 62 6.17 -3.19 -6.68
CA VAL A 62 7.48 -3.85 -6.68
C VAL A 62 8.13 -3.78 -8.05
N ASP A 63 7.37 -4.01 -9.12
CA ASP A 63 7.87 -3.96 -10.50
C ASP A 63 8.22 -2.52 -10.93
N ALA A 64 7.47 -1.51 -10.49
CA ALA A 64 7.84 -0.11 -10.68
C ALA A 64 9.20 0.22 -10.02
N ALA A 65 9.41 -0.27 -8.79
CA ALA A 65 10.69 -0.12 -8.10
C ALA A 65 11.85 -0.82 -8.85
N ARG A 66 11.62 -2.04 -9.33
CA ARG A 66 12.58 -2.76 -10.17
C ARG A 66 12.89 -2.00 -11.47
N GLY A 67 11.86 -1.45 -12.10
CA GLY A 67 12.00 -0.60 -13.29
C GLY A 67 12.86 0.64 -13.04
N LEU A 68 12.66 1.32 -11.91
CA LEU A 68 13.48 2.47 -11.50
C LEU A 68 14.96 2.06 -11.27
N CYS A 69 15.20 0.88 -10.69
CA CYS A 69 16.55 0.35 -10.55
C CYS A 69 17.18 0.04 -11.92
N ALA A 70 16.46 -0.63 -12.80
CA ALA A 70 16.92 -0.96 -14.15
C ALA A 70 17.21 0.29 -15.00
N ALA A 71 16.44 1.36 -14.80
CA ALA A 71 16.65 2.66 -15.45
C ALA A 71 17.80 3.50 -14.81
N GLY A 72 18.45 3.01 -13.75
CA GLY A 72 19.58 3.68 -13.11
C GLY A 72 19.22 4.80 -12.14
N PHE A 73 17.92 4.99 -11.80
CA PHE A 73 17.51 6.00 -10.83
C PHE A 73 17.82 5.60 -9.39
N SER A 74 17.89 4.30 -9.08
CA SER A 74 18.19 3.79 -7.76
C SER A 74 18.77 2.37 -7.82
N ARG A 75 18.81 1.68 -6.69
CA ARG A 75 19.18 0.26 -6.57
C ARG A 75 18.43 -0.38 -5.41
N PRO A 76 18.30 -1.73 -5.35
CA PRO A 76 17.72 -2.42 -4.20
C PRO A 76 18.34 -1.95 -2.87
N GLY A 77 17.51 -1.85 -1.83
CA GLY A 77 17.89 -1.35 -0.51
C GLY A 77 18.11 0.18 -0.43
N ARG A 78 17.81 0.95 -1.51
CA ARG A 78 17.96 2.41 -1.52
C ARG A 78 16.71 3.17 -1.97
N ILE A 79 15.59 2.52 -2.04
CA ILE A 79 14.30 3.16 -2.34
C ILE A 79 13.55 3.34 -1.03
N ALA A 80 13.31 4.58 -0.63
CA ALA A 80 12.38 4.89 0.43
C ALA A 80 10.96 4.93 -0.14
N ILE A 81 10.03 4.23 0.50
CA ILE A 81 8.64 4.14 0.06
C ILE A 81 7.70 4.78 1.07
N ASN A 82 6.60 5.35 0.57
CA ASN A 82 5.58 5.96 1.41
C ASN A 82 4.17 5.69 0.88
N GLY A 83 3.25 5.48 1.79
CA GLY A 83 1.82 5.38 1.54
C GLY A 83 1.02 5.52 2.82
N GLY A 84 -0.18 6.06 2.71
CA GLY A 84 -1.06 6.27 3.85
C GLY A 84 -2.40 5.53 3.69
N SER A 85 -3.05 5.20 4.82
CA SER A 85 -4.37 4.53 4.81
C SER A 85 -4.31 3.20 4.02
N ALA A 86 -5.11 3.05 2.96
CA ALA A 86 -5.00 1.92 2.03
C ALA A 86 -3.63 1.87 1.29
N GLY A 87 -2.99 3.03 1.04
CA GLY A 87 -1.60 3.05 0.59
C GLY A 87 -0.61 2.56 1.67
N GLY A 88 -0.98 2.65 2.93
CA GLY A 88 -0.24 2.05 4.05
C GLY A 88 -0.37 0.53 4.09
N GLU A 89 -1.51 -0.03 3.71
CA GLU A 89 -1.67 -1.47 3.47
C GLU A 89 -0.72 -1.94 2.36
N LEU A 90 -0.66 -1.20 1.25
CA LEU A 90 0.31 -1.46 0.19
C LEU A 90 1.75 -1.47 0.74
N MET A 91 2.12 -0.48 1.57
CA MET A 91 3.46 -0.42 2.17
C MET A 91 3.77 -1.64 3.03
N GLY A 92 2.83 -2.09 3.87
CA GLY A 92 2.98 -3.29 4.68
C GLY A 92 3.09 -4.56 3.85
N ALA A 93 2.25 -4.70 2.82
CA ALA A 93 2.27 -5.86 1.94
C ALA A 93 3.61 -5.99 1.18
N VAL A 94 4.11 -4.90 0.57
CA VAL A 94 5.37 -4.96 -0.18
C VAL A 94 6.60 -5.06 0.73
N ALA A 95 6.51 -4.59 1.98
CA ALA A 95 7.56 -4.82 2.97
C ALA A 95 7.68 -6.31 3.34
N ASN A 96 6.56 -7.04 3.38
CA ASN A 96 6.56 -8.49 3.56
C ASN A 96 7.08 -9.21 2.32
N MET A 97 6.69 -8.75 1.11
CA MET A 97 6.96 -9.44 -0.15
C MET A 97 8.39 -9.30 -0.65
N ALA A 98 9.00 -8.13 -0.48
CA ALA A 98 10.31 -7.80 -1.06
C ALA A 98 11.12 -6.86 -0.14
N PRO A 99 11.40 -7.26 1.10
CA PRO A 99 12.06 -6.40 2.09
C PRO A 99 13.41 -5.87 1.62
N GLU A 100 14.13 -6.63 0.82
CA GLU A 100 15.45 -6.27 0.28
C GLU A 100 15.43 -5.10 -0.71
N MET A 101 14.26 -4.79 -1.26
CA MET A 101 14.10 -3.68 -2.21
C MET A 101 14.12 -2.31 -1.53
N TRP A 102 13.72 -2.25 -0.25
CA TRP A 102 13.40 -1.00 0.43
C TRP A 102 14.52 -0.55 1.35
N GLY A 103 14.95 0.70 1.21
CA GLY A 103 15.87 1.35 2.12
C GLY A 103 15.19 1.92 3.37
N ALA A 104 13.91 2.26 3.26
CA ALA A 104 13.05 2.67 4.37
C ALA A 104 11.57 2.59 3.95
N VAL A 105 10.69 2.39 4.92
CA VAL A 105 9.23 2.41 4.73
C VAL A 105 8.62 3.48 5.63
N VAL A 106 7.80 4.36 5.06
CA VAL A 106 6.98 5.31 5.82
C VAL A 106 5.53 4.96 5.58
N ALA A 107 4.84 4.52 6.62
CA ALA A 107 3.44 4.11 6.57
C ALA A 107 2.60 5.03 7.46
N ASP A 108 1.81 5.90 6.85
CA ASP A 108 1.01 6.88 7.56
C ASP A 108 -0.41 6.36 7.77
N VAL A 109 -0.84 6.24 9.03
CA VAL A 109 -2.15 5.68 9.44
C VAL A 109 -2.49 4.41 8.62
N PRO A 110 -1.60 3.40 8.59
CA PRO A 110 -1.68 2.32 7.63
C PRO A 110 -2.79 1.32 7.96
N PHE A 111 -3.53 0.91 6.94
CA PHE A 111 -4.55 -0.14 7.05
C PHE A 111 -3.90 -1.53 6.96
N VAL A 112 -3.23 -1.98 8.02
CA VAL A 112 -2.39 -3.20 8.00
C VAL A 112 -3.05 -4.44 8.58
N ASP A 113 -4.07 -4.31 9.42
CA ASP A 113 -4.87 -5.43 9.93
C ASP A 113 -6.18 -5.52 9.15
N VAL A 114 -6.05 -5.86 7.87
CA VAL A 114 -7.18 -5.90 6.93
C VAL A 114 -8.16 -6.99 7.31
N LEU A 115 -7.67 -8.17 7.68
CA LEU A 115 -8.51 -9.33 7.95
C LEU A 115 -9.38 -9.11 9.20
N ALA A 116 -8.79 -8.73 10.33
CA ALA A 116 -9.55 -8.53 11.56
C ALA A 116 -10.55 -7.37 11.43
N THR A 117 -10.15 -6.29 10.75
CA THR A 117 -11.03 -5.16 10.48
C THR A 117 -12.22 -5.57 9.60
N MET A 118 -12.00 -6.31 8.52
CA MET A 118 -13.10 -6.74 7.64
C MET A 118 -13.99 -7.83 8.26
N LEU A 119 -13.54 -8.49 9.32
CA LEU A 119 -14.34 -9.43 10.13
C LEU A 119 -15.20 -8.76 11.21
N ASP A 120 -14.98 -7.49 11.50
CA ASP A 120 -15.72 -6.74 12.53
C ASP A 120 -16.75 -5.80 11.89
N ASP A 121 -17.99 -6.29 11.70
CA ASP A 121 -19.08 -5.52 11.13
C ASP A 121 -19.67 -4.46 12.09
N THR A 122 -19.20 -4.41 13.33
CA THR A 122 -19.56 -3.36 14.30
C THR A 122 -18.76 -2.07 14.06
N LEU A 123 -17.65 -2.13 13.34
CA LEU A 123 -16.89 -0.95 12.95
C LEU A 123 -17.66 -0.17 11.87
N PRO A 124 -17.77 1.16 11.99
CA PRO A 124 -18.69 1.95 11.17
C PRO A 124 -18.37 1.94 9.66
N LEU A 125 -17.13 1.69 9.28
CA LEU A 125 -16.72 1.67 7.88
C LEU A 125 -16.74 0.26 7.28
N THR A 126 -16.55 -0.80 8.06
CA THR A 126 -16.35 -2.16 7.56
C THR A 126 -17.42 -2.61 6.54
N PRO A 127 -18.74 -2.48 6.79
CA PRO A 127 -19.72 -2.91 5.81
C PRO A 127 -19.65 -2.13 4.47
N GLY A 128 -19.28 -0.86 4.53
CA GLY A 128 -19.08 -0.02 3.35
C GLY A 128 -17.82 -0.34 2.55
N GLU A 129 -16.86 -1.00 3.16
CA GLU A 129 -15.56 -1.33 2.58
C GLU A 129 -15.54 -2.72 1.88
N TRP A 130 -16.50 -3.59 2.17
CA TRP A 130 -16.54 -4.92 1.52
C TRP A 130 -16.57 -4.89 -0.01
N PRO A 131 -17.17 -3.89 -0.70
CA PRO A 131 -17.06 -3.81 -2.15
C PRO A 131 -15.63 -3.61 -2.68
N GLU A 132 -14.72 -3.11 -1.85
CA GLU A 132 -13.30 -2.94 -2.20
C GLU A 132 -12.48 -4.18 -1.85
N TRP A 133 -12.64 -4.68 -0.61
CA TRP A 133 -11.76 -5.71 -0.04
C TRP A 133 -12.34 -7.13 -0.11
N GLY A 134 -13.66 -7.27 -0.11
CA GLY A 134 -14.39 -8.53 0.05
C GLY A 134 -15.01 -8.67 1.44
N ASN A 135 -16.04 -9.52 1.56
CA ASN A 135 -16.72 -9.80 2.83
C ASN A 135 -16.27 -11.16 3.40
N PRO A 136 -15.27 -11.20 4.32
CA PRO A 136 -14.77 -12.45 4.87
C PRO A 136 -15.71 -13.12 5.86
N ILE A 137 -16.77 -12.43 6.32
CA ILE A 137 -17.77 -13.00 7.25
C ILE A 137 -18.66 -14.01 6.52
N THR A 138 -19.06 -13.69 5.29
CA THR A 138 -20.03 -14.48 4.53
C THR A 138 -19.42 -15.26 3.37
N ASP A 139 -18.20 -14.91 2.96
CA ASP A 139 -17.50 -15.53 1.84
C ASP A 139 -16.13 -16.07 2.26
N ARG A 140 -16.00 -17.38 2.26
CA ARG A 140 -14.76 -18.09 2.56
C ARG A 140 -13.63 -17.75 1.59
N ALA A 141 -13.95 -17.52 0.31
CA ALA A 141 -12.93 -17.15 -0.68
C ALA A 141 -12.36 -15.75 -0.39
N ALA A 142 -13.23 -14.81 0.01
CA ALA A 142 -12.79 -13.48 0.45
C ALA A 142 -11.92 -13.57 1.72
N PHE A 143 -12.27 -14.42 2.67
CA PHE A 143 -11.45 -14.65 3.87
C PHE A 143 -10.04 -15.15 3.51
N ASP A 144 -9.96 -16.20 2.70
CA ASP A 144 -8.67 -16.79 2.32
C ASP A 144 -7.83 -15.81 1.49
N LEU A 145 -8.48 -15.02 0.63
CA LEU A 145 -7.85 -13.97 -0.17
C LEU A 145 -7.24 -12.88 0.73
N ILE A 146 -8.05 -12.27 1.61
CA ILE A 146 -7.60 -11.18 2.49
C ILE A 146 -6.48 -11.67 3.41
N ARG A 147 -6.65 -12.86 4.02
CA ARG A 147 -5.63 -13.48 4.85
C ARG A 147 -4.30 -13.65 4.10
N GLY A 148 -4.35 -13.91 2.80
CA GLY A 148 -3.17 -14.13 1.97
C GLY A 148 -2.31 -12.87 1.74
N TYR A 149 -2.87 -11.67 1.93
CA TYR A 149 -2.14 -10.41 1.72
C TYR A 149 -2.16 -9.46 2.92
N SER A 150 -3.09 -9.60 3.87
CA SER A 150 -3.20 -8.73 5.04
C SER A 150 -1.84 -8.59 5.71
N PRO A 151 -1.26 -7.38 5.77
CA PRO A 151 0.13 -7.20 6.19
C PRO A 151 0.42 -7.78 7.57
N TYR A 152 -0.47 -7.57 8.54
CA TYR A 152 -0.31 -8.06 9.91
C TYR A 152 -0.25 -9.59 9.96
N ASP A 153 -1.11 -10.27 9.20
CA ASP A 153 -1.20 -11.73 9.18
C ASP A 153 -0.01 -12.40 8.47
N ASN A 154 0.73 -11.64 7.66
CA ASN A 154 1.82 -12.14 6.84
C ASN A 154 3.22 -11.71 7.32
N VAL A 155 3.33 -11.22 8.55
CA VAL A 155 4.63 -10.94 9.17
C VAL A 155 5.37 -12.25 9.44
N VAL A 156 6.60 -12.32 8.97
CA VAL A 156 7.48 -13.48 9.18
C VAL A 156 8.83 -13.03 9.72
N ALA A 157 9.61 -13.95 10.26
CA ALA A 157 10.97 -13.66 10.73
C ALA A 157 11.90 -13.48 9.51
N GLN A 158 12.18 -12.22 9.17
CA GLN A 158 13.07 -11.82 8.07
C GLN A 158 13.68 -10.45 8.36
N ASP A 159 14.67 -10.03 7.57
CA ASP A 159 15.29 -8.71 7.68
C ASP A 159 14.41 -7.64 7.04
N TYR A 160 13.64 -6.94 7.86
CA TYR A 160 12.81 -5.82 7.43
C TYR A 160 13.62 -4.53 7.30
N PRO A 161 13.28 -3.65 6.35
CA PRO A 161 13.86 -2.31 6.27
C PRO A 161 13.46 -1.47 7.49
N PRO A 162 14.19 -0.39 7.81
CA PRO A 162 13.74 0.59 8.79
C PRO A 162 12.35 1.11 8.46
N MET A 163 11.46 1.18 9.47
CA MET A 163 10.08 1.62 9.31
C MET A 163 9.75 2.80 10.20
N LEU A 164 9.05 3.80 9.65
CA LEU A 164 8.34 4.83 10.39
C LEU A 164 6.84 4.62 10.18
N ILE A 165 6.15 4.27 11.26
CA ILE A 165 4.71 4.03 11.24
C ILE A 165 4.06 5.09 12.11
N THR A 166 3.11 5.83 11.55
CA THR A 166 2.35 6.85 12.29
C THR A 166 0.90 6.42 12.42
N GLY A 167 0.27 6.75 13.56
CA GLY A 167 -1.13 6.44 13.81
C GLY A 167 -1.77 7.53 14.67
N GLY A 168 -3.07 7.76 14.48
CA GLY A 168 -3.85 8.68 15.30
C GLY A 168 -4.55 7.93 16.44
N LEU A 169 -4.31 8.32 17.69
CA LEU A 169 -4.94 7.69 18.85
C LEU A 169 -6.48 7.75 18.79
N THR A 170 -7.02 8.76 18.12
CA THR A 170 -8.46 9.00 17.98
C THR A 170 -8.92 8.93 16.53
N ASP A 171 -8.16 8.26 15.66
CA ASP A 171 -8.54 8.09 14.26
C ASP A 171 -9.78 7.19 14.18
N PRO A 172 -10.90 7.71 13.61
CA PRO A 172 -12.15 6.94 13.52
C PRO A 172 -12.23 6.03 12.29
N ARG A 173 -11.24 6.10 11.37
CA ARG A 173 -11.22 5.36 10.10
C ARG A 173 -10.26 4.20 10.15
N VAL A 174 -9.00 4.50 10.44
CA VAL A 174 -7.95 3.51 10.59
C VAL A 174 -7.52 3.54 12.05
N THR A 175 -8.10 2.68 12.84
CA THR A 175 -7.86 2.61 14.27
C THR A 175 -6.42 2.18 14.55
N TYR A 176 -5.83 2.68 15.62
CA TYR A 176 -4.41 2.42 15.94
C TYR A 176 -4.16 1.01 16.51
N TRP A 177 -5.22 0.33 16.99
CA TRP A 177 -5.15 -1.05 17.49
C TRP A 177 -5.25 -2.08 16.39
#